data_7c3bd7dae580a8f38165c35ed1e7b82c
#
_entry.id   7c3bd7dae580a8f38165c35ed1e7b82c
#
_cell.length_a   1.000
_cell.length_b   1.000
_cell.length_c   1.000
_cell.angle_alpha   90.00
_cell.angle_beta   90.00
_cell.angle_gamma   90.00
#
_symmetry.space_group_name_H-M   'P 1'
#
loop_
_entity.id
_entity.type
_entity.pdbx_description
1 polymer ?
#
loop_
_entity_poly.entity_id
_entity_poly.type
_entity_poly.pdbx_seq_one_letter_code
_entity_poly.pdbx_strand_id
1 'polypeptide(L)'
;MKNVIILGTGGCAAEITFFIEDNNSKAQENERINILGYIDYADHVKDHYDRYSFKAPVLCDIDSYEPKPDEEVLLAVMDISFRKKMIEKLKSKNARIGSFFHHNVIKPKELTIGEGNIIGPFCMLEKFATIGNYNLMISYCSISHDCVLGDNNFFSDTVIAGSTKVGNNNFFGIRSFTTPGVEIGNDNIIQAGMHVDKSIKNDTTVFYRFKERVMVIPKK
;
A
#
# COMPACT_ATOMS: atom_id res chain seq x y z
N MET A 1 2.47 8.95 21.68
CA MET A 1 2.72 7.61 21.07
C MET A 1 1.42 7.13 20.44
N LYS A 2 1.44 6.67 19.18
CA LYS A 2 0.28 6.19 18.44
C LYS A 2 0.20 4.67 18.55
N ASN A 3 -0.95 4.12 18.98
CA ASN A 3 -1.17 2.68 19.04
C ASN A 3 -1.74 2.16 17.72
N VAL A 4 -1.15 1.10 17.18
CA VAL A 4 -1.63 0.47 15.95
C VAL A 4 -1.77 -1.04 16.10
N ILE A 5 -2.74 -1.58 15.38
CA ILE A 5 -2.90 -3.00 15.13
C ILE A 5 -2.65 -3.22 13.64
N ILE A 6 -1.90 -4.24 13.28
CA ILE A 6 -1.62 -4.59 11.90
C ILE A 6 -2.57 -5.70 11.46
N LEU A 7 -3.36 -5.45 10.42
CA LEU A 7 -4.19 -6.46 9.80
C LEU A 7 -3.39 -7.20 8.74
N GLY A 8 -3.15 -8.48 8.99
CA GLY A 8 -2.31 -9.38 8.21
C GLY A 8 -1.10 -9.89 8.99
N THR A 9 -0.63 -11.08 8.67
CA THR A 9 0.58 -11.72 9.24
C THR A 9 1.57 -12.18 8.17
N GLY A 10 1.29 -11.88 6.90
CA GLY A 10 2.13 -12.24 5.76
C GLY A 10 3.30 -11.29 5.50
N GLY A 11 3.94 -11.44 4.34
CA GLY A 11 5.11 -10.64 3.94
C GLY A 11 4.88 -9.14 3.94
N CYS A 12 3.69 -8.68 3.52
CA CYS A 12 3.34 -7.25 3.58
C CYS A 12 3.31 -6.72 5.03
N ALA A 13 2.79 -7.50 5.97
CA ALA A 13 2.80 -7.14 7.39
C ALA A 13 4.23 -7.07 7.94
N ALA A 14 5.11 -7.97 7.51
CA ALA A 14 6.52 -7.95 7.88
C ALA A 14 7.23 -6.69 7.36
N GLU A 15 6.98 -6.30 6.11
CA GLU A 15 7.52 -5.05 5.54
C GLU A 15 7.02 -3.82 6.29
N ILE A 16 5.72 -3.72 6.54
CA ILE A 16 5.15 -2.57 7.28
C ILE A 16 5.66 -2.52 8.71
N THR A 17 5.82 -3.67 9.38
CA THR A 17 6.45 -3.76 10.70
C THR A 17 7.86 -3.21 10.67
N PHE A 18 8.68 -3.63 9.69
CA PHE A 18 10.03 -3.11 9.49
C PHE A 18 10.03 -1.60 9.23
N PHE A 19 9.12 -1.09 8.41
CA PHE A 19 9.01 0.36 8.15
C PHE A 19 8.68 1.16 9.43
N ILE A 20 7.82 0.61 10.29
CA ILE A 20 7.50 1.22 11.59
C ILE A 20 8.70 1.17 12.52
N GLU A 21 9.44 0.06 12.58
CA GLU A 21 10.64 -0.08 13.41
C GLU A 21 11.73 0.91 12.95
N ASP A 22 11.98 1.04 11.64
CA ASP A 22 12.93 2.04 11.12
C ASP A 22 12.47 3.46 11.44
N ASN A 23 11.20 3.77 11.26
CA ASN A 23 10.61 5.06 11.59
C ASN A 23 10.82 5.40 13.09
N ASN A 24 10.55 4.44 13.96
CA ASN A 24 10.72 4.57 15.41
C ASN A 24 12.19 4.78 15.83
N SER A 25 13.14 4.26 15.05
CA SER A 25 14.57 4.45 15.31
C SER A 25 15.02 5.91 15.15
N LYS A 26 14.26 6.71 14.41
CA LYS A 26 14.52 8.14 14.13
C LYS A 26 13.60 9.09 14.91
N ALA A 27 12.46 8.57 15.37
CA ALA A 27 11.42 9.36 16.03
C ALA A 27 11.74 9.66 17.50
N GLN A 28 11.30 10.81 18.00
CA GLN A 28 11.24 11.08 19.42
C GLN A 28 10.23 10.14 20.11
N GLU A 29 10.39 9.89 21.39
CA GLU A 29 9.59 8.89 22.12
C GLU A 29 8.07 9.13 22.00
N ASN A 30 7.63 10.37 22.07
CA ASN A 30 6.23 10.76 21.95
C ASN A 30 5.65 10.59 20.53
N GLU A 31 6.50 10.49 19.50
CA GLU A 31 6.14 10.33 18.08
C GLU A 31 6.16 8.87 17.62
N ARG A 32 6.68 7.97 18.47
CA ARG A 32 6.78 6.55 18.13
C ARG A 32 5.42 5.89 17.95
N ILE A 33 5.40 4.90 17.07
CA ILE A 33 4.26 4.03 16.83
C ILE A 33 4.44 2.75 17.63
N ASN A 34 3.45 2.42 18.45
CA ASN A 34 3.41 1.20 19.23
C ASN A 34 2.55 0.16 18.53
N ILE A 35 3.15 -0.94 18.09
CA ILE A 35 2.43 -2.08 17.51
C ILE A 35 1.87 -2.91 18.66
N LEU A 36 0.55 -2.83 18.89
CA LEU A 36 -0.14 -3.62 19.92
C LEU A 36 -0.17 -5.11 19.57
N GLY A 37 -0.27 -5.43 18.29
CA GLY A 37 -0.32 -6.78 17.79
C GLY A 37 -0.84 -6.89 16.36
N TYR A 38 -1.16 -8.12 15.99
CA TYR A 38 -1.65 -8.47 14.66
C TYR A 38 -3.05 -9.09 14.75
N ILE A 39 -3.86 -8.87 13.72
CA ILE A 39 -5.12 -9.58 13.52
C ILE A 39 -5.10 -10.22 12.13
N ASP A 40 -5.48 -11.48 12.05
CA ASP A 40 -5.57 -12.21 10.79
C ASP A 40 -6.50 -13.41 10.97
N TYR A 41 -6.87 -14.07 9.89
CA TYR A 41 -7.55 -15.35 9.98
C TYR A 41 -6.61 -16.45 10.50
N ALA A 42 -7.14 -17.36 11.33
CA ALA A 42 -6.35 -18.38 12.02
C ALA A 42 -5.50 -19.24 11.08
N ASP A 43 -5.99 -19.53 9.87
CA ASP A 43 -5.25 -20.33 8.89
C ASP A 43 -4.05 -19.56 8.32
N HIS A 44 -4.19 -18.26 8.08
CA HIS A 44 -3.07 -17.41 7.64
C HIS A 44 -1.99 -17.28 8.73
N VAL A 45 -2.41 -17.16 9.99
CA VAL A 45 -1.47 -17.06 11.12
C VAL A 45 -0.54 -18.28 11.20
N LYS A 46 -1.07 -19.50 11.05
CA LYS A 46 -0.27 -20.74 11.10
C LYS A 46 0.85 -20.76 10.07
N ASP A 47 0.58 -20.19 8.88
CA ASP A 47 1.54 -20.24 7.78
C ASP A 47 2.60 -19.15 7.84
N HIS A 48 2.32 -18.04 8.51
CA HIS A 48 3.11 -16.83 8.37
C HIS A 48 3.76 -16.32 9.65
N TYR A 49 3.08 -16.40 10.80
CA TYR A 49 3.52 -15.72 12.02
C TYR A 49 4.92 -16.11 12.47
N ASP A 50 5.20 -17.40 12.57
CA ASP A 50 6.52 -17.89 12.98
C ASP A 50 7.61 -17.61 11.95
N ARG A 51 7.23 -17.62 10.67
CA ARG A 51 8.16 -17.34 9.56
C ARG A 51 8.79 -15.97 9.64
N TYR A 52 8.03 -14.96 10.05
CA TYR A 52 8.49 -13.57 10.10
C TYR A 52 8.94 -13.11 11.49
N SER A 53 8.88 -13.97 12.50
CA SER A 53 9.37 -13.70 13.86
C SER A 53 8.85 -12.39 14.44
N PHE A 54 7.56 -12.13 14.30
CA PHE A 54 6.93 -10.93 14.83
C PHE A 54 7.08 -10.86 16.36
N LYS A 55 7.41 -9.67 16.88
CA LYS A 55 7.60 -9.42 18.32
C LYS A 55 6.30 -9.22 19.08
N ALA A 56 5.34 -8.56 18.43
CA ALA A 56 4.02 -8.32 19.01
C ALA A 56 3.09 -9.52 18.77
N PRO A 57 2.13 -9.82 19.68
CA PRO A 57 1.30 -11.01 19.58
C PRO A 57 0.25 -10.94 18.47
N VAL A 58 -0.27 -12.10 18.04
CA VAL A 58 -1.57 -12.16 17.37
C VAL A 58 -2.65 -11.97 18.44
N LEU A 59 -3.49 -10.96 18.27
CA LEU A 59 -4.50 -10.56 19.25
C LEU A 59 -5.76 -11.43 19.14
N CYS A 60 -6.25 -11.61 17.91
CA CYS A 60 -7.47 -12.38 17.65
C CYS A 60 -7.64 -12.64 16.14
N ASP A 61 -8.61 -13.48 15.82
CA ASP A 61 -9.14 -13.61 14.47
C ASP A 61 -9.85 -12.32 14.05
N ILE A 62 -9.76 -11.98 12.75
CA ILE A 62 -10.37 -10.75 12.20
C ILE A 62 -11.88 -10.66 12.50
N ASP A 63 -12.58 -11.80 12.50
CA ASP A 63 -14.02 -11.82 12.74
C ASP A 63 -14.38 -11.45 14.18
N SER A 64 -13.53 -11.81 15.12
CA SER A 64 -13.72 -11.51 16.55
C SER A 64 -13.07 -10.19 17.00
N TYR A 65 -12.42 -9.45 16.10
CA TYR A 65 -11.82 -8.17 16.45
C TYR A 65 -12.86 -7.11 16.81
N GLU A 66 -12.70 -6.53 17.98
CA GLU A 66 -13.53 -5.41 18.48
C GLU A 66 -12.65 -4.16 18.65
N PRO A 67 -12.93 -3.08 17.86
CA PRO A 67 -12.12 -1.86 17.87
C PRO A 67 -12.20 -1.11 19.19
N LYS A 68 -11.05 -0.52 19.61
CA LYS A 68 -10.98 0.37 20.77
C LYS A 68 -10.73 1.82 20.35
N PRO A 69 -11.13 2.81 21.16
CA PRO A 69 -11.04 4.23 20.80
C PRO A 69 -9.61 4.77 20.60
N ASP A 70 -8.63 4.14 21.22
CA ASP A 70 -7.23 4.59 21.28
C ASP A 70 -6.28 3.84 20.32
N GLU A 71 -6.85 3.03 19.43
CA GLU A 71 -6.07 2.26 18.45
C GLU A 71 -6.52 2.52 17.02
N GLU A 72 -5.61 2.28 16.07
CA GLU A 72 -5.86 2.34 14.64
C GLU A 72 -5.41 1.05 13.97
N VAL A 73 -6.12 0.62 12.92
CA VAL A 73 -5.76 -0.56 12.14
C VAL A 73 -5.00 -0.17 10.89
N LEU A 74 -3.82 -0.71 10.68
CA LEU A 74 -3.06 -0.60 9.43
C LEU A 74 -3.33 -1.82 8.55
N LEU A 75 -3.78 -1.59 7.30
CA LEU A 75 -4.13 -2.65 6.34
C LEU A 75 -2.88 -3.18 5.63
N ALA A 76 -2.24 -4.19 6.20
CA ALA A 76 -1.00 -4.79 5.71
C ALA A 76 -1.22 -5.99 4.77
N VAL A 77 -2.05 -5.81 3.75
CA VAL A 77 -2.42 -6.83 2.78
C VAL A 77 -2.34 -6.26 1.37
N MET A 78 -1.81 -7.03 0.41
CA MET A 78 -1.66 -6.59 -0.99
C MET A 78 -2.86 -6.95 -1.87
N ASP A 79 -3.59 -8.02 -1.58
CA ASP A 79 -4.75 -8.45 -2.37
C ASP A 79 -5.86 -7.41 -2.31
N ILE A 80 -6.14 -6.78 -3.45
CA ILE A 80 -7.09 -5.66 -3.57
C ILE A 80 -8.51 -6.09 -3.18
N SER A 81 -8.94 -7.27 -3.59
CA SER A 81 -10.28 -7.76 -3.30
C SER A 81 -10.46 -8.06 -1.81
N PHE A 82 -9.43 -8.64 -1.19
CA PHE A 82 -9.42 -8.87 0.24
C PHE A 82 -9.36 -7.55 1.02
N ARG A 83 -8.51 -6.59 0.60
CA ARG A 83 -8.46 -5.24 1.20
C ARG A 83 -9.83 -4.58 1.19
N LYS A 84 -10.52 -4.60 0.05
CA LYS A 84 -11.87 -4.02 -0.08
C LYS A 84 -12.83 -4.60 0.96
N LYS A 85 -12.87 -5.93 1.09
CA LYS A 85 -13.69 -6.61 2.12
C LYS A 85 -13.31 -6.20 3.54
N MET A 86 -12.01 -6.07 3.83
CA MET A 86 -11.53 -5.67 5.16
C MET A 86 -11.85 -4.22 5.48
N ILE A 87 -11.74 -3.31 4.51
CA ILE A 87 -12.16 -1.91 4.67
C ILE A 87 -13.64 -1.83 5.05
N GLU A 88 -14.50 -2.52 4.29
CA GLU A 88 -15.94 -2.58 4.56
C GLU A 88 -16.22 -3.15 5.96
N LYS A 89 -15.57 -4.25 6.33
CA LYS A 89 -15.70 -4.90 7.63
C LYS A 89 -15.24 -4.01 8.78
N LEU A 90 -14.09 -3.40 8.68
CA LEU A 90 -13.57 -2.48 9.70
C LEU A 90 -14.49 -1.26 9.87
N LYS A 91 -14.96 -0.68 8.77
CA LYS A 91 -15.93 0.42 8.80
C LYS A 91 -17.25 0.02 9.48
N SER A 92 -17.79 -1.16 9.20
CA SER A 92 -19.02 -1.64 9.82
C SER A 92 -18.91 -1.82 11.34
N LYS A 93 -17.67 -2.03 11.83
CA LYS A 93 -17.34 -2.09 13.26
C LYS A 93 -16.91 -0.73 13.85
N ASN A 94 -16.97 0.35 13.09
CA ASN A 94 -16.49 1.69 13.47
C ASN A 94 -14.99 1.71 13.86
N ALA A 95 -14.18 0.82 13.29
CA ALA A 95 -12.74 0.83 13.48
C ALA A 95 -12.11 2.03 12.76
N ARG A 96 -11.11 2.64 13.38
CA ARG A 96 -10.29 3.66 12.72
C ARG A 96 -9.23 2.98 11.86
N ILE A 97 -9.27 3.21 10.56
CA ILE A 97 -8.25 2.73 9.63
C ILE A 97 -7.18 3.81 9.55
N GLY A 98 -6.01 3.50 10.10
CA GLY A 98 -4.91 4.46 10.27
C GLY A 98 -4.08 4.65 9.02
N SER A 99 -3.48 5.84 8.90
CA SER A 99 -2.46 6.13 7.90
C SER A 99 -1.06 6.02 8.49
N PHE A 100 -0.11 5.59 7.66
CA PHE A 100 1.31 5.54 7.97
C PHE A 100 2.13 6.18 6.85
N PHE A 101 3.05 7.05 7.20
CA PHE A 101 4.04 7.65 6.30
C PHE A 101 5.43 7.37 6.86
N HIS A 102 6.27 6.74 6.06
CA HIS A 102 7.66 6.58 6.44
C HIS A 102 8.38 7.93 6.52
N HIS A 103 9.32 8.10 7.45
CA HIS A 103 9.99 9.38 7.72
C HIS A 103 10.72 9.99 6.51
N ASN A 104 11.16 9.17 5.56
CA ASN A 104 11.85 9.63 4.35
C ASN A 104 10.96 9.74 3.10
N VAL A 105 9.64 9.79 3.28
CA VAL A 105 8.71 10.15 2.20
C VAL A 105 8.87 11.64 1.88
N ILE A 106 9.11 11.92 0.61
CA ILE A 106 9.16 13.30 0.10
C ILE A 106 7.74 13.71 -0.31
N LYS A 107 7.22 14.74 0.33
CA LYS A 107 5.87 15.25 0.02
C LYS A 107 5.77 16.76 0.30
N PRO A 108 4.90 17.50 -0.42
CA PRO A 108 4.62 18.90 -0.08
C PRO A 108 3.89 19.02 1.25
N LYS A 109 3.97 20.20 1.88
CA LYS A 109 3.20 20.47 3.12
C LYS A 109 1.69 20.36 2.88
N GLU A 110 1.23 20.91 1.77
CA GLU A 110 -0.18 20.97 1.37
C GLU A 110 -0.46 19.85 0.36
N LEU A 111 -0.55 18.63 0.86
CA LEU A 111 -0.93 17.46 0.08
C LEU A 111 -2.40 17.13 0.35
N THR A 112 -3.20 17.03 -0.71
CA THR A 112 -4.57 16.50 -0.60
C THR A 112 -4.49 14.97 -0.58
N ILE A 113 -4.70 14.39 0.59
CA ILE A 113 -4.65 12.93 0.78
C ILE A 113 -5.71 12.48 1.79
N GLY A 114 -6.38 11.39 1.47
CA GLY A 114 -7.40 10.77 2.32
C GLY A 114 -6.82 9.95 3.49
N GLU A 115 -7.69 9.17 4.11
CA GLU A 115 -7.38 8.34 5.29
C GLU A 115 -6.88 6.93 4.91
N GLY A 116 -6.31 6.21 5.87
CA GLY A 116 -5.93 4.81 5.74
C GLY A 116 -4.81 4.52 4.75
N ASN A 117 -4.08 5.53 4.29
CA ASN A 117 -2.99 5.38 3.33
C ASN A 117 -1.71 4.91 4.03
N ILE A 118 -1.03 3.92 3.47
CA ILE A 118 0.29 3.46 3.91
C ILE A 118 1.30 3.81 2.82
N ILE A 119 2.24 4.69 3.15
CA ILE A 119 3.28 5.17 2.23
C ILE A 119 4.64 4.78 2.78
N GLY A 120 5.25 3.79 2.14
CA GLY A 120 6.54 3.22 2.52
C GLY A 120 7.75 4.10 2.17
N PRO A 121 8.96 3.59 2.42
CA PRO A 121 10.19 4.35 2.27
C PRO A 121 10.45 4.78 0.82
N PHE A 122 11.13 5.92 0.68
CA PHE A 122 11.60 6.47 -0.61
C PHE A 122 10.48 6.76 -1.62
N CYS A 123 9.25 6.90 -1.15
CA CYS A 123 8.17 7.37 -1.99
C CYS A 123 8.23 8.89 -2.15
N MET A 124 7.86 9.38 -3.33
CA MET A 124 7.75 10.79 -3.65
C MET A 124 6.34 11.13 -4.11
N LEU A 125 5.72 12.09 -3.42
CA LEU A 125 4.40 12.62 -3.76
C LEU A 125 4.59 14.08 -4.15
N GLU A 126 4.23 14.45 -5.38
CA GLU A 126 4.51 15.79 -5.89
C GLU A 126 3.35 16.77 -5.67
N LYS A 127 3.61 18.06 -5.97
CA LYS A 127 2.63 19.13 -5.79
C LYS A 127 1.40 18.92 -6.67
N PHE A 128 0.25 19.34 -6.14
CA PHE A 128 -1.06 19.27 -6.78
C PHE A 128 -1.58 17.86 -7.03
N ALA A 129 -0.87 16.82 -6.56
CA ALA A 129 -1.42 15.48 -6.54
C ALA A 129 -2.57 15.39 -5.52
N THR A 130 -3.64 14.69 -5.90
CA THR A 130 -4.76 14.34 -5.02
C THR A 130 -4.78 12.82 -4.87
N ILE A 131 -4.76 12.34 -3.63
CA ILE A 131 -4.72 10.92 -3.31
C ILE A 131 -5.93 10.58 -2.45
N GLY A 132 -6.70 9.60 -2.87
CA GLY A 132 -7.86 9.09 -2.14
C GLY A 132 -7.47 8.32 -0.88
N ASN A 133 -8.32 7.38 -0.48
CA ASN A 133 -8.23 6.67 0.78
C ASN A 133 -7.64 5.25 0.59
N TYR A 134 -7.07 4.69 1.65
CA TYR A 134 -6.69 3.28 1.75
C TYR A 134 -5.69 2.80 0.69
N ASN A 135 -4.92 3.68 0.06
CA ASN A 135 -3.88 3.28 -0.88
C ASN A 135 -2.66 2.71 -0.14
N LEU A 136 -2.02 1.72 -0.74
CA LEU A 136 -0.79 1.10 -0.24
C LEU A 136 0.33 1.31 -1.25
N MET A 137 1.31 2.11 -0.90
CA MET A 137 2.54 2.33 -1.65
C MET A 137 3.70 1.72 -0.85
N ILE A 138 4.26 0.62 -1.34
CA ILE A 138 5.29 -0.12 -0.57
C ILE A 138 6.57 0.69 -0.49
N SER A 139 7.31 0.84 -1.56
CA SER A 139 8.54 1.64 -1.57
C SER A 139 8.85 2.12 -2.98
N TYR A 140 9.69 3.16 -3.07
CA TYR A 140 10.15 3.76 -4.33
C TYR A 140 9.03 4.17 -5.30
N CYS A 141 7.82 4.44 -4.79
CA CYS A 141 6.73 4.92 -5.63
C CYS A 141 6.86 6.42 -5.86
N SER A 142 6.59 6.86 -7.09
CA SER A 142 6.51 8.28 -7.44
C SER A 142 5.14 8.61 -7.99
N ILE A 143 4.45 9.54 -7.35
CA ILE A 143 3.20 10.13 -7.82
C ILE A 143 3.51 11.55 -8.23
N SER A 144 3.56 11.79 -9.54
CA SER A 144 3.95 13.08 -10.09
C SER A 144 2.85 14.15 -9.93
N HIS A 145 3.20 15.39 -10.32
CA HIS A 145 2.32 16.55 -10.19
C HIS A 145 0.98 16.37 -10.91
N ASP A 146 -0.06 17.02 -10.40
CA ASP A 146 -1.42 17.04 -10.97
C ASP A 146 -2.08 15.67 -11.14
N CYS A 147 -1.56 14.63 -10.52
CA CYS A 147 -2.17 13.30 -10.52
C CYS A 147 -3.40 13.24 -9.62
N VAL A 148 -4.38 12.44 -10.03
CA VAL A 148 -5.57 12.14 -9.21
C VAL A 148 -5.68 10.63 -9.03
N LEU A 149 -5.51 10.16 -7.79
CA LEU A 149 -5.64 8.76 -7.42
C LEU A 149 -6.92 8.57 -6.58
N GLY A 150 -7.69 7.56 -6.94
CA GLY A 150 -8.84 7.10 -6.15
C GLY A 150 -8.44 6.26 -4.94
N ASP A 151 -9.34 5.40 -4.52
CA ASP A 151 -9.25 4.64 -3.28
C ASP A 151 -8.73 3.21 -3.52
N ASN A 152 -8.11 2.63 -2.47
CA ASN A 152 -7.73 1.24 -2.39
C ASN A 152 -6.87 0.73 -3.56
N ASN A 153 -5.90 1.52 -4.00
CA ASN A 153 -4.91 1.09 -4.99
C ASN A 153 -3.65 0.56 -4.31
N PHE A 154 -2.99 -0.38 -4.95
CA PHE A 154 -1.68 -0.91 -4.56
C PHE A 154 -0.60 -0.53 -5.56
N PHE A 155 0.54 -0.07 -5.07
CA PHE A 155 1.70 0.31 -5.87
C PHE A 155 2.99 -0.25 -5.27
N SER A 156 3.85 -0.80 -6.11
CA SER A 156 5.19 -1.27 -5.72
C SER A 156 6.22 -0.79 -6.72
N ASP A 157 7.19 0.03 -6.28
CA ASP A 157 8.25 0.61 -7.16
C ASP A 157 7.65 1.15 -8.47
N THR A 158 6.58 1.94 -8.35
CA THR A 158 5.72 2.37 -9.47
C THR A 158 5.86 3.86 -9.70
N VAL A 159 5.88 4.28 -10.98
CA VAL A 159 5.88 5.70 -11.35
C VAL A 159 4.56 6.06 -12.04
N ILE A 160 3.78 6.93 -11.41
CA ILE A 160 2.58 7.55 -12.00
C ILE A 160 2.98 8.93 -12.51
N ALA A 161 3.07 9.05 -13.83
CA ALA A 161 3.54 10.27 -14.49
C ALA A 161 2.49 11.40 -14.42
N GLY A 162 2.95 12.64 -14.57
CA GLY A 162 2.14 13.85 -14.36
C GLY A 162 0.79 13.87 -15.06
N SER A 163 -0.20 14.45 -14.39
CA SER A 163 -1.58 14.59 -14.85
C SER A 163 -2.33 13.28 -15.13
N THR A 164 -1.81 12.16 -14.63
CA THR A 164 -2.47 10.84 -14.74
C THR A 164 -3.63 10.75 -13.75
N LYS A 165 -4.75 10.17 -14.20
CA LYS A 165 -5.88 9.84 -13.35
C LYS A 165 -5.97 8.33 -13.15
N VAL A 166 -6.06 7.90 -11.92
CA VAL A 166 -6.21 6.49 -11.53
C VAL A 166 -7.49 6.35 -10.70
N GLY A 167 -8.37 5.46 -11.11
CA GLY A 167 -9.58 5.12 -10.36
C GLY A 167 -9.30 4.31 -9.11
N ASN A 168 -10.24 3.46 -8.73
CA ASN A 168 -10.21 2.70 -7.48
C ASN A 168 -9.80 1.23 -7.71
N ASN A 169 -9.30 0.59 -6.65
CA ASN A 169 -9.05 -0.85 -6.61
C ASN A 169 -8.09 -1.36 -7.69
N ASN A 170 -7.08 -0.58 -8.08
CA ASN A 170 -6.11 -1.02 -9.07
C ASN A 170 -4.87 -1.62 -8.40
N PHE A 171 -4.33 -2.67 -8.99
CA PHE A 171 -3.07 -3.28 -8.62
C PHE A 171 -1.99 -2.91 -9.64
N PHE A 172 -0.96 -2.19 -9.19
CA PHE A 172 0.22 -1.87 -9.98
C PHE A 172 1.40 -2.74 -9.53
N GLY A 173 1.74 -3.71 -10.36
CA GLY A 173 2.88 -4.60 -10.13
C GLY A 173 4.21 -3.83 -10.17
N ILE A 174 5.21 -4.43 -9.54
CA ILE A 174 6.54 -3.83 -9.38
C ILE A 174 7.10 -3.28 -10.71
N ARG A 175 7.66 -2.07 -10.66
CA ARG A 175 8.26 -1.36 -11.81
C ARG A 175 7.30 -1.12 -12.98
N SER A 176 6.02 -1.01 -12.71
CA SER A 176 5.08 -0.50 -13.69
C SER A 176 5.11 1.04 -13.71
N PHE A 177 4.81 1.63 -14.85
CA PHE A 177 4.80 3.09 -14.98
C PHE A 177 3.80 3.55 -16.05
N THR A 178 3.40 4.83 -15.96
CA THR A 178 2.45 5.41 -16.92
C THR A 178 3.11 6.47 -17.80
N THR A 179 2.53 6.70 -18.98
CA THR A 179 2.74 7.93 -19.74
C THR A 179 1.94 9.07 -19.09
N PRO A 180 2.43 10.35 -19.14
CA PRO A 180 1.66 11.48 -18.64
C PRO A 180 0.26 11.61 -19.24
N GLY A 181 -0.72 12.01 -18.43
CA GLY A 181 -2.08 12.31 -18.86
C GLY A 181 -2.98 11.12 -19.20
N VAL A 182 -2.53 9.88 -18.98
CA VAL A 182 -3.41 8.73 -19.18
C VAL A 182 -4.48 8.62 -18.09
N GLU A 183 -5.62 8.02 -18.44
CA GLU A 183 -6.68 7.73 -17.49
C GLU A 183 -6.81 6.21 -17.31
N ILE A 184 -6.72 5.75 -16.09
CA ILE A 184 -6.83 4.35 -15.68
C ILE A 184 -8.11 4.21 -14.86
N GLY A 185 -9.02 3.37 -15.33
CA GLY A 185 -10.31 3.11 -14.66
C GLY A 185 -10.16 2.37 -13.34
N ASN A 186 -11.19 1.62 -12.97
CA ASN A 186 -11.24 0.89 -11.71
C ASN A 186 -10.94 -0.61 -11.92
N ASP A 187 -10.58 -1.30 -10.82
CA ASP A 187 -10.48 -2.76 -10.75
C ASP A 187 -9.52 -3.37 -11.80
N ASN A 188 -8.41 -2.67 -12.10
CA ASN A 188 -7.42 -3.12 -13.09
C ASN A 188 -6.22 -3.79 -12.43
N ILE A 189 -5.60 -4.70 -13.17
CA ILE A 189 -4.32 -5.34 -12.83
C ILE A 189 -3.29 -4.93 -13.88
N ILE A 190 -2.32 -4.13 -13.48
CA ILE A 190 -1.14 -3.80 -14.27
C ILE A 190 -0.01 -4.72 -13.82
N GLN A 191 0.41 -5.65 -14.67
CA GLN A 191 1.47 -6.59 -14.30
C GLN A 191 2.82 -5.89 -14.12
N ALA A 192 3.75 -6.57 -13.46
CA ALA A 192 5.10 -6.06 -13.21
C ALA A 192 5.82 -5.67 -14.52
N GLY A 193 6.52 -4.53 -14.47
CA GLY A 193 7.29 -4.00 -15.58
C GLY A 193 6.47 -3.41 -16.73
N MET A 194 5.15 -3.23 -16.55
CA MET A 194 4.29 -2.70 -17.62
C MET A 194 4.43 -1.20 -17.79
N HIS A 195 4.55 -0.77 -19.04
CA HIS A 195 4.37 0.61 -19.46
C HIS A 195 2.94 0.83 -19.94
N VAL A 196 2.18 1.63 -19.20
CA VAL A 196 0.82 2.03 -19.59
C VAL A 196 0.91 3.32 -20.41
N ASP A 197 0.91 3.18 -21.72
CA ASP A 197 1.08 4.27 -22.70
C ASP A 197 -0.23 4.84 -23.26
N LYS A 198 -1.36 4.30 -22.85
CA LYS A 198 -2.71 4.72 -23.26
C LYS A 198 -3.71 4.49 -22.13
N SER A 199 -4.80 5.26 -22.17
CA SER A 199 -5.88 5.10 -21.20
C SER A 199 -6.53 3.72 -21.28
N ILE A 200 -6.87 3.17 -20.11
CA ILE A 200 -7.51 1.86 -19.96
C ILE A 200 -8.81 2.00 -19.17
N LYS A 201 -9.79 1.17 -19.52
CA LYS A 201 -11.10 1.13 -18.86
C LYS A 201 -11.03 0.32 -17.57
N ASN A 202 -12.20 0.06 -16.98
CA ASN A 202 -12.33 -0.80 -15.81
C ASN A 202 -12.09 -2.28 -16.16
N ASP A 203 -11.84 -3.10 -15.13
CA ASP A 203 -11.78 -4.57 -15.20
C ASP A 203 -10.80 -5.08 -16.27
N THR A 204 -9.62 -4.45 -16.36
CA THR A 204 -8.63 -4.74 -17.39
C THR A 204 -7.36 -5.32 -16.80
N THR A 205 -6.79 -6.33 -17.43
CA THR A 205 -5.43 -6.80 -17.15
C THR A 205 -4.46 -6.32 -18.22
N VAL A 206 -3.45 -5.57 -17.83
CA VAL A 206 -2.36 -5.09 -18.70
C VAL A 206 -1.16 -6.01 -18.56
N PHE A 207 -0.77 -6.65 -19.66
CA PHE A 207 0.35 -7.59 -19.68
C PHE A 207 1.00 -7.64 -21.07
N TYR A 208 2.24 -8.12 -21.14
CA TYR A 208 2.90 -8.35 -22.44
C TYR A 208 2.30 -9.58 -23.13
N ARG A 209 1.89 -9.40 -24.37
CA ARG A 209 1.42 -10.51 -25.21
C ARG A 209 2.51 -11.54 -25.52
N PHE A 210 3.74 -11.06 -25.67
CA PHE A 210 4.93 -11.89 -25.90
C PHE A 210 6.01 -11.49 -24.91
N LYS A 211 6.54 -12.45 -24.15
CA LYS A 211 7.76 -12.20 -23.36
C LYS A 211 8.92 -12.06 -24.32
N GLU A 212 9.55 -10.89 -24.33
CA GLU A 212 10.86 -10.75 -24.99
C GLU A 212 11.83 -11.73 -24.32
N ARG A 213 12.57 -12.46 -25.16
CA ARG A 213 13.61 -13.36 -24.65
C ARG A 213 14.85 -12.49 -24.37
N VAL A 214 15.32 -12.51 -23.13
CA VAL A 214 16.62 -11.96 -22.79
C VAL A 214 17.68 -12.80 -23.50
N MET A 215 18.42 -12.18 -24.41
CA MET A 215 19.61 -12.82 -25.02
C MET A 215 20.85 -12.41 -24.22
N VAL A 216 21.57 -13.41 -23.75
CA VAL A 216 22.86 -13.20 -23.09
C VAL A 216 23.94 -13.50 -24.12
N ILE A 217 24.69 -12.48 -24.54
CA ILE A 217 25.79 -12.62 -25.48
C ILE A 217 27.09 -12.39 -24.70
N PRO A 218 28.05 -13.35 -24.67
CA PRO A 218 29.35 -13.14 -24.05
C PRO A 218 30.06 -11.94 -24.68
N LYS A 219 30.62 -11.06 -23.89
CA LYS A 219 31.56 -10.06 -24.38
C LYS A 219 32.83 -10.79 -24.86
N LYS A 220 33.28 -10.52 -26.07
CA LYS A 220 34.59 -10.95 -26.55
C LYS A 220 35.68 -10.20 -25.81
#